data_1457dc66e5126f05b14f5900494301c4
#
_entry.id   1457dc66e5126f05b14f5900494301c4
#
_cell.length_a   1.000
_cell.length_b   1.000
_cell.length_c   1.000
_cell.angle_alpha   90.00
_cell.angle_beta   90.00
_cell.angle_gamma   90.00
#
_symmetry.space_group_name_H-M   'P 1'
#
loop_
_entity.id
_entity.type
_entity.pdbx_description
1 polymer ?
#
loop_
_entity_poly.entity_id
_entity_poly.type
_entity_poly.pdbx_seq_one_letter_code
_entity_poly.pdbx_strand_id
1 'polypeptide(L)'
;VSPDKVLHVITGLGVGGAEQQLRLLLRHMPMRCDVLTLTNPGPVAEGLRADGVRVVHLGMRGNRDLGALPRMVTFIRRGRYDLVHTHLYRACVYGRLAARIAGVGASVATEHSLGEGEIEGRPLTGGVRALYLASERLGAATVAVSDTVAARLEAWGVPAGRVHVVPNGIEAVRFRFDEGVRRATRARTGLPERAFVVGGVGRLVPGKRFDALVRAVAALPGAHLLLAGDGPERASLRLLAAELGAQSRIHLLGERDPLGDSADGRTPGIPALLAAMDVFVSPSREEAFGLAVVEALAAGLPVLHVTCPAIDDLPPSQAPGARRIGTGAEELVAALRGHMEAGAMRLPPPGVVRRYDIARSAGQLLSVYDQALTTAPGRAWGHVPAPAGSRSGVGTTRPGTAPLPEAGPRTPAPQTPAGLDVPAAGRESRVGPQAAAGAVGRAGDGSPEPARGGENG
;
A
#
# COMPACT_ATOMS: atom_id res chain seq x y z
N VAL A 1 -7.45 24.72 14.20
CA VAL A 1 -6.65 25.45 13.18
C VAL A 1 -6.06 24.41 12.23
N SER A 2 -6.66 24.25 11.06
CA SER A 2 -6.16 23.28 10.06
C SER A 2 -4.81 23.76 9.50
N PRO A 3 -3.86 22.84 9.22
CA PRO A 3 -2.58 23.20 8.61
C PRO A 3 -2.77 23.60 7.14
N ASP A 4 -2.00 24.60 6.67
CA ASP A 4 -1.97 24.94 5.24
C ASP A 4 -1.05 24.01 4.45
N LYS A 5 0.01 23.50 5.12
CA LYS A 5 1.03 22.68 4.48
C LYS A 5 1.55 21.56 5.38
N VAL A 6 1.41 20.32 4.92
CA VAL A 6 1.83 19.11 5.63
C VAL A 6 2.96 18.40 4.86
N LEU A 7 3.98 17.94 5.59
CA LEU A 7 4.98 17.03 5.05
C LEU A 7 4.68 15.61 5.52
N HIS A 8 4.43 14.71 4.60
CA HIS A 8 4.41 13.27 4.88
C HIS A 8 5.80 12.67 4.68
N VAL A 9 6.30 11.99 5.70
CA VAL A 9 7.60 11.29 5.67
C VAL A 9 7.33 9.80 5.73
N ILE A 10 7.81 9.04 4.74
CA ILE A 10 7.60 7.60 4.67
C ILE A 10 8.93 6.87 4.42
N THR A 11 9.09 5.66 4.97
CA THR A 11 10.33 4.87 4.81
C THR A 11 10.64 4.58 3.34
N GLY A 12 9.65 4.14 2.57
CA GLY A 12 9.73 3.85 1.13
C GLY A 12 8.36 3.96 0.50
N LEU A 13 8.29 3.91 -0.83
CA LEU A 13 7.05 3.97 -1.62
C LEU A 13 6.97 2.76 -2.56
N GLY A 14 7.28 1.57 -2.01
CA GLY A 14 7.03 0.29 -2.67
C GLY A 14 5.53 0.01 -2.81
N VAL A 15 5.19 -1.18 -3.33
CA VAL A 15 3.80 -1.62 -3.41
C VAL A 15 3.42 -2.32 -2.11
N GLY A 16 2.86 -1.57 -1.18
CA GLY A 16 2.37 -2.05 0.10
C GLY A 16 1.09 -1.34 0.53
N GLY A 17 0.39 -1.90 1.52
CA GLY A 17 -0.87 -1.33 2.01
C GLY A 17 -0.71 0.09 2.58
N ALA A 18 0.38 0.35 3.31
CA ALA A 18 0.66 1.67 3.90
C ALA A 18 0.92 2.74 2.84
N GLU A 19 1.68 2.41 1.80
CA GLU A 19 2.05 3.31 0.71
C GLU A 19 0.84 3.66 -0.15
N GLN A 20 0.03 2.67 -0.47
CA GLN A 20 -1.21 2.87 -1.23
C GLN A 20 -2.26 3.62 -0.40
N GLN A 21 -2.35 3.33 0.90
CA GLN A 21 -3.22 4.07 1.82
C GLN A 21 -2.81 5.54 1.89
N LEU A 22 -1.50 5.85 1.96
CA LEU A 22 -1.00 7.22 1.92
C LEU A 22 -1.43 7.91 0.61
N ARG A 23 -1.22 7.26 -0.55
CA ARG A 23 -1.63 7.82 -1.84
C ARG A 23 -3.12 8.12 -1.89
N LEU A 24 -3.94 7.17 -1.45
CA LEU A 24 -5.40 7.31 -1.45
C LEU A 24 -5.83 8.44 -0.50
N LEU A 25 -5.27 8.48 0.71
CA LEU A 25 -5.56 9.50 1.71
C LEU A 25 -5.25 10.92 1.18
N LEU A 26 -4.11 11.12 0.51
CA LEU A 26 -3.69 12.43 0.03
C LEU A 26 -4.62 13.03 -1.03
N ARG A 27 -5.38 12.19 -1.75
CA ARG A 27 -6.44 12.67 -2.68
C ARG A 27 -7.62 13.32 -1.97
N HIS A 28 -7.78 13.03 -0.67
CA HIS A 28 -8.88 13.54 0.15
C HIS A 28 -8.43 14.62 1.15
N MET A 29 -7.15 15.07 1.08
CA MET A 29 -6.65 16.13 1.94
C MET A 29 -6.89 17.51 1.31
N PRO A 30 -7.51 18.46 2.04
CA PRO A 30 -7.83 19.78 1.49
C PRO A 30 -6.62 20.73 1.46
N MET A 31 -5.54 20.43 2.20
CA MET A 31 -4.33 21.22 2.27
C MET A 31 -3.26 20.73 1.32
N ARG A 32 -2.21 21.54 1.13
CA ARG A 32 -1.04 21.13 0.38
C ARG A 32 -0.25 20.06 1.13
N CYS A 33 -0.04 18.91 0.49
CA CYS A 33 0.79 17.82 1.00
C CYS A 33 2.01 17.60 0.11
N ASP A 34 3.20 17.55 0.73
CA ASP A 34 4.43 17.10 0.08
C ASP A 34 4.83 15.73 0.70
N VAL A 35 5.50 14.86 -0.05
CA VAL A 35 5.96 13.55 0.43
C VAL A 35 7.49 13.47 0.37
N LEU A 36 8.12 13.06 1.47
CA LEU A 36 9.54 12.75 1.56
C LEU A 36 9.70 11.25 1.79
N THR A 37 10.23 10.52 0.79
CA THR A 37 10.60 9.11 0.96
C THR A 37 12.05 9.00 1.36
N LEU A 38 12.34 8.17 2.38
CA LEU A 38 13.69 8.05 2.94
C LEU A 38 14.59 7.19 2.05
N THR A 39 14.10 6.03 1.60
CA THR A 39 14.93 5.02 0.90
C THR A 39 14.51 4.84 -0.54
N ASN A 40 13.44 4.10 -0.80
CA ASN A 40 13.01 3.72 -2.15
C ASN A 40 11.82 4.58 -2.60
N PRO A 41 11.93 5.37 -3.69
CA PRO A 41 10.77 6.06 -4.23
C PRO A 41 9.71 5.10 -4.78
N GLY A 42 10.08 3.96 -5.38
CA GLY A 42 9.18 2.92 -5.84
C GLY A 42 8.07 3.38 -6.80
N PRO A 43 7.18 2.47 -7.22
CA PRO A 43 6.12 2.78 -8.21
C PRO A 43 5.02 3.68 -7.63
N VAL A 44 4.77 3.66 -6.32
CA VAL A 44 3.74 4.52 -5.71
C VAL A 44 4.12 6.00 -5.81
N ALA A 45 5.42 6.33 -5.87
CA ALA A 45 5.86 7.72 -6.08
C ALA A 45 5.44 8.29 -7.44
N GLU A 46 5.40 7.46 -8.49
CA GLU A 46 4.92 7.88 -9.81
C GLU A 46 3.43 8.20 -9.77
N GLY A 47 2.66 7.35 -9.11
CA GLY A 47 1.24 7.58 -8.89
C GLY A 47 0.95 8.85 -8.09
N LEU A 48 1.69 9.11 -7.02
CA LEU A 48 1.59 10.35 -6.24
C LEU A 48 1.90 11.60 -7.08
N ARG A 49 2.95 11.53 -7.93
CA ARG A 49 3.30 12.64 -8.85
C ARG A 49 2.21 12.87 -9.89
N ALA A 50 1.63 11.80 -10.44
CA ALA A 50 0.49 11.90 -11.36
C ALA A 50 -0.74 12.51 -10.69
N ASP A 51 -0.93 12.29 -9.38
CA ASP A 51 -1.96 12.91 -8.56
C ASP A 51 -1.62 14.37 -8.15
N GLY A 52 -0.50 14.95 -8.65
CA GLY A 52 -0.09 16.32 -8.37
C GLY A 52 0.69 16.52 -7.07
N VAL A 53 1.04 15.44 -6.36
CA VAL A 53 1.79 15.50 -5.10
C VAL A 53 3.29 15.60 -5.36
N ARG A 54 3.96 16.57 -4.73
CA ARG A 54 5.41 16.67 -4.79
C ARG A 54 6.07 15.55 -3.98
N VAL A 55 6.82 14.67 -4.65
CA VAL A 55 7.56 13.57 -4.02
C VAL A 55 9.06 13.81 -4.14
N VAL A 56 9.75 13.83 -2.99
CA VAL A 56 11.19 14.00 -2.88
C VAL A 56 11.82 12.75 -2.27
N HIS A 57 12.94 12.30 -2.85
CA HIS A 57 13.72 11.18 -2.35
C HIS A 57 14.92 11.68 -1.56
N LEU A 58 15.04 11.28 -0.28
CA LEU A 58 16.15 11.69 0.58
C LEU A 58 17.47 10.95 0.26
N GLY A 59 17.38 9.74 -0.28
CA GLY A 59 18.54 8.90 -0.58
C GLY A 59 19.23 8.35 0.67
N MET A 60 18.45 7.94 1.68
CA MET A 60 18.97 7.33 2.91
C MET A 60 19.54 5.93 2.61
N ARG A 61 20.81 5.69 2.96
CA ARG A 61 21.54 4.46 2.64
C ARG A 61 21.21 3.28 3.57
N GLY A 62 20.64 3.54 4.74
CA GLY A 62 20.28 2.50 5.72
C GLY A 62 20.02 3.08 7.11
N ASN A 63 19.78 2.20 8.11
CA ASN A 63 19.45 2.62 9.47
C ASN A 63 20.57 3.38 10.20
N ARG A 64 21.82 3.28 9.70
CA ARG A 64 23.00 3.94 10.29
C ARG A 64 23.45 5.18 9.50
N ASP A 65 22.65 5.64 8.54
CA ASP A 65 22.96 6.88 7.80
C ASP A 65 22.61 8.10 8.65
N LEU A 66 23.52 8.45 9.56
CA LEU A 66 23.37 9.62 10.43
C LEU A 66 23.34 10.92 9.64
N GLY A 67 23.96 10.95 8.43
CA GLY A 67 23.91 12.10 7.52
C GLY A 67 22.51 12.36 6.93
N ALA A 68 21.60 11.41 7.01
CA ALA A 68 20.21 11.61 6.59
C ALA A 68 19.48 12.63 7.48
N LEU A 69 19.77 12.66 8.78
CA LEU A 69 19.11 13.55 9.74
C LEU A 69 19.30 15.04 9.40
N PRO A 70 20.54 15.60 9.26
CA PRO A 70 20.72 17.00 8.90
C PRO A 70 20.14 17.36 7.53
N ARG A 71 20.17 16.43 6.54
CA ARG A 71 19.51 16.64 5.24
C ARG A 71 18.00 16.79 5.41
N MET A 72 17.38 15.95 6.23
CA MET A 72 15.95 16.00 6.53
C MET A 72 15.57 17.28 7.27
N VAL A 73 16.33 17.67 8.30
CA VAL A 73 16.13 18.93 9.05
C VAL A 73 16.18 20.13 8.11
N THR A 74 17.19 20.18 7.24
CA THR A 74 17.33 21.27 6.24
C THR A 74 16.15 21.31 5.28
N PHE A 75 15.69 20.14 4.80
CA PHE A 75 14.54 20.04 3.93
C PHE A 75 13.26 20.53 4.62
N ILE A 76 13.01 20.10 5.85
CA ILE A 76 11.84 20.51 6.64
C ILE A 76 11.85 22.03 6.88
N ARG A 77 12.99 22.61 7.30
CA ARG A 77 13.11 24.06 7.55
C ARG A 77 12.85 24.87 6.28
N ARG A 78 13.43 24.48 5.16
CA ARG A 78 13.22 25.19 3.87
C ARG A 78 11.77 25.06 3.37
N GLY A 79 11.11 23.95 3.69
CA GLY A 79 9.74 23.68 3.28
C GLY A 79 8.70 24.48 4.06
N ARG A 80 9.01 24.99 5.26
CA ARG A 80 8.08 25.74 6.14
C ARG A 80 6.76 25.02 6.38
N TYR A 81 6.83 23.73 6.73
CA TYR A 81 5.65 22.92 6.99
C TYR A 81 5.05 23.27 8.35
N ASP A 82 3.72 23.26 8.43
CA ASP A 82 2.97 23.47 9.67
C ASP A 82 2.98 22.21 10.52
N LEU A 83 2.94 21.04 9.87
CA LEU A 83 2.90 19.74 10.49
C LEU A 83 3.76 18.74 9.71
N VAL A 84 4.40 17.81 10.42
CA VAL A 84 5.09 16.66 9.86
C VAL A 84 4.33 15.40 10.25
N HIS A 85 3.91 14.61 9.26
CA HIS A 85 3.26 13.31 9.48
C HIS A 85 4.18 12.18 9.00
N THR A 86 4.50 11.25 9.87
CA THR A 86 5.44 10.17 9.62
C THR A 86 4.73 8.83 9.50
N HIS A 87 5.19 7.98 8.58
CA HIS A 87 4.62 6.67 8.29
C HIS A 87 5.71 5.60 8.28
N LEU A 88 5.45 4.49 8.94
CA LEU A 88 6.38 3.37 9.11
C LEU A 88 7.52 3.68 10.10
N TYR A 89 8.04 2.64 10.75
CA TYR A 89 8.95 2.72 11.90
C TYR A 89 10.15 3.66 11.69
N ARG A 90 10.89 3.47 10.59
CA ARG A 90 12.08 4.28 10.33
C ARG A 90 11.76 5.76 10.17
N ALA A 91 10.71 6.07 9.40
CA ALA A 91 10.27 7.44 9.22
C ALA A 91 9.71 8.04 10.51
N CYS A 92 9.04 7.24 11.36
CA CYS A 92 8.58 7.69 12.68
C CYS A 92 9.74 8.11 13.57
N VAL A 93 10.81 7.33 13.64
CA VAL A 93 11.99 7.66 14.46
C VAL A 93 12.73 8.88 13.94
N TYR A 94 13.16 8.85 12.67
CA TYR A 94 13.93 9.94 12.08
C TYR A 94 13.12 11.20 11.85
N GLY A 95 11.87 11.07 11.41
CA GLY A 95 11.00 12.19 11.08
C GLY A 95 10.56 12.99 12.30
N ARG A 96 10.19 12.32 13.41
CA ARG A 96 9.86 13.00 14.67
C ARG A 96 11.06 13.79 15.19
N LEU A 97 12.26 13.18 15.19
CA LEU A 97 13.49 13.85 15.61
C LEU A 97 13.83 15.03 14.69
N ALA A 98 13.74 14.85 13.38
CA ALA A 98 14.02 15.90 12.41
C ALA A 98 13.02 17.06 12.51
N ALA A 99 11.72 16.77 12.69
CA ALA A 99 10.69 17.77 12.89
C ALA A 99 10.96 18.61 14.16
N ARG A 100 11.32 17.95 15.27
CA ARG A 100 11.66 18.62 16.53
C ARG A 100 12.88 19.54 16.40
N ILE A 101 13.96 19.07 15.74
CA ILE A 101 15.17 19.88 15.49
C ILE A 101 14.89 21.01 14.50
N ALA A 102 14.02 20.77 13.52
CA ALA A 102 13.63 21.80 12.55
C ALA A 102 12.76 22.91 13.15
N GLY A 103 12.19 22.71 14.34
CA GLY A 103 11.32 23.68 15.00
C GLY A 103 9.85 23.60 14.55
N VAL A 104 9.43 22.46 13.92
CA VAL A 104 8.01 22.21 13.62
C VAL A 104 7.30 21.85 14.92
N GLY A 105 6.27 22.60 15.28
CA GLY A 105 5.58 22.44 16.55
C GLY A 105 4.78 21.14 16.67
N ALA A 106 4.17 20.68 15.57
CA ALA A 106 3.34 19.49 15.56
C ALA A 106 3.93 18.39 14.67
N SER A 107 4.10 17.18 15.23
CA SER A 107 4.33 15.98 14.42
C SER A 107 3.40 14.85 14.86
N VAL A 108 2.82 14.18 13.87
CA VAL A 108 1.93 13.03 14.01
C VAL A 108 2.62 11.81 13.38
N ALA A 109 2.36 10.62 13.88
CA ALA A 109 2.86 9.39 13.27
C ALA A 109 1.72 8.40 13.09
N THR A 110 1.65 7.72 11.94
CA THR A 110 0.75 6.58 11.74
C THR A 110 1.51 5.27 11.78
N GLU A 111 1.02 4.35 12.62
CA GLU A 111 1.53 2.99 12.72
C GLU A 111 0.68 2.06 11.87
N HIS A 112 1.33 1.47 10.83
CA HIS A 112 0.66 0.65 9.82
C HIS A 112 0.89 -0.85 9.97
N SER A 113 1.89 -1.28 10.74
CA SER A 113 2.38 -2.66 10.69
C SER A 113 3.00 -3.17 12.00
N LEU A 114 2.47 -2.70 13.13
CA LEU A 114 2.86 -3.21 14.43
C LEU A 114 2.17 -4.54 14.70
N GLY A 115 2.96 -5.62 14.66
CA GLY A 115 2.56 -6.97 15.02
C GLY A 115 2.81 -7.29 16.48
N GLU A 116 2.53 -8.54 16.89
CA GLU A 116 2.84 -9.02 18.25
C GLU A 116 4.33 -9.24 18.47
N GLY A 117 4.99 -9.85 17.50
CA GLY A 117 6.41 -10.21 17.54
C GLY A 117 7.28 -9.47 16.53
N GLU A 118 6.70 -8.65 15.67
CA GLU A 118 7.43 -7.97 14.60
C GLU A 118 6.87 -6.58 14.26
N ILE A 119 7.72 -5.74 13.70
CA ILE A 119 7.34 -4.47 13.07
C ILE A 119 7.94 -4.41 11.67
N GLU A 120 7.12 -4.22 10.66
CA GLU A 120 7.54 -4.17 9.24
C GLU A 120 8.34 -5.43 8.82
N GLY A 121 7.96 -6.62 9.32
CA GLY A 121 8.65 -7.88 9.03
C GLY A 121 10.01 -8.03 9.73
N ARG A 122 10.26 -7.26 10.79
CA ARG A 122 11.48 -7.33 11.59
C ARG A 122 11.14 -7.73 13.03
N PRO A 123 11.94 -8.59 13.67
CA PRO A 123 11.72 -8.97 15.05
C PRO A 123 11.68 -7.75 15.98
N LEU A 124 10.72 -7.74 16.90
CA LEU A 124 10.63 -6.77 17.97
C LEU A 124 11.70 -7.06 19.03
N THR A 125 12.69 -6.18 19.09
CA THR A 125 13.69 -6.22 20.17
C THR A 125 13.43 -5.11 21.19
N GLY A 126 13.93 -5.28 22.40
CA GLY A 126 13.84 -4.23 23.43
C GLY A 126 14.43 -2.89 22.97
N GLY A 127 15.49 -2.92 22.15
CA GLY A 127 16.09 -1.72 21.57
C GLY A 127 15.19 -1.03 20.54
N VAL A 128 14.49 -1.77 19.68
CA VAL A 128 13.51 -1.25 18.71
C VAL A 128 12.38 -0.55 19.46
N ARG A 129 11.81 -1.20 20.48
CA ARG A 129 10.75 -0.63 21.31
C ARG A 129 11.23 0.63 22.05
N ALA A 130 12.40 0.58 22.71
CA ALA A 130 12.94 1.72 23.46
C ALA A 130 13.16 2.94 22.54
N LEU A 131 13.72 2.74 21.34
CA LEU A 131 13.93 3.81 20.36
C LEU A 131 12.62 4.39 19.85
N TYR A 132 11.63 3.53 19.60
CA TYR A 132 10.28 3.99 19.22
C TYR A 132 9.67 4.89 20.30
N LEU A 133 9.64 4.44 21.55
CA LEU A 133 9.07 5.16 22.68
C LEU A 133 9.83 6.47 22.98
N ALA A 134 11.17 6.47 22.83
CA ALA A 134 11.97 7.68 22.96
C ALA A 134 11.60 8.73 21.90
N SER A 135 11.43 8.27 20.64
CA SER A 135 11.03 9.16 19.55
C SER A 135 9.56 9.60 19.65
N GLU A 136 8.69 8.74 20.19
CA GLU A 136 7.25 9.02 20.36
C GLU A 136 7.03 10.27 21.23
N ARG A 137 7.81 10.43 22.29
CA ARG A 137 7.77 11.60 23.18
C ARG A 137 8.05 12.93 22.48
N LEU A 138 8.67 12.91 21.31
CA LEU A 138 8.95 14.09 20.49
C LEU A 138 7.76 14.46 19.56
N GLY A 139 6.78 13.56 19.41
CA GLY A 139 5.58 13.79 18.60
C GLY A 139 4.43 14.36 19.42
N ALA A 140 3.38 14.84 18.77
CA ALA A 140 2.15 15.31 19.38
C ALA A 140 1.12 14.18 19.55
N ALA A 141 1.00 13.30 18.55
CA ALA A 141 0.05 12.19 18.53
C ALA A 141 0.58 10.99 17.74
N THR A 142 0.06 9.81 18.08
CA THR A 142 0.29 8.56 17.31
C THR A 142 -1.05 8.02 16.84
N VAL A 143 -1.17 7.77 15.56
CA VAL A 143 -2.37 7.22 14.92
C VAL A 143 -2.18 5.70 14.77
N ALA A 144 -3.15 4.95 15.26
CA ALA A 144 -3.30 3.51 15.06
C ALA A 144 -4.33 3.24 13.96
N VAL A 145 -4.05 2.31 13.06
CA VAL A 145 -4.95 1.99 11.94
C VAL A 145 -6.10 1.04 12.33
N SER A 146 -6.09 0.52 13.57
CA SER A 146 -7.15 -0.33 14.15
C SER A 146 -7.10 -0.28 15.67
N ASP A 147 -8.17 -0.73 16.33
CA ASP A 147 -8.20 -0.86 17.80
C ASP A 147 -7.15 -1.88 18.28
N THR A 148 -6.94 -2.96 17.53
CA THR A 148 -5.86 -3.94 17.77
C THR A 148 -4.47 -3.27 17.79
N VAL A 149 -4.16 -2.38 16.83
CA VAL A 149 -2.88 -1.65 16.78
C VAL A 149 -2.79 -0.64 17.92
N ALA A 150 -3.89 0.01 18.28
CA ALA A 150 -3.94 0.92 19.43
C ALA A 150 -3.60 0.19 20.72
N ALA A 151 -4.24 -0.94 21.00
CA ALA A 151 -3.95 -1.78 22.16
C ALA A 151 -2.48 -2.23 22.22
N ARG A 152 -1.88 -2.59 21.07
CA ARG A 152 -0.44 -2.94 20.98
C ARG A 152 0.46 -1.75 21.30
N LEU A 153 0.14 -0.55 20.82
CA LEU A 153 0.90 0.68 21.13
C LEU A 153 0.85 1.00 22.62
N GLU A 154 -0.33 0.88 23.25
CA GLU A 154 -0.51 1.07 24.67
C GLU A 154 0.24 0.03 25.50
N ALA A 155 0.18 -1.24 25.10
CA ALA A 155 0.98 -2.32 25.71
C ALA A 155 2.49 -2.10 25.55
N TRP A 156 2.93 -1.35 24.54
CA TRP A 156 4.32 -0.91 24.40
C TRP A 156 4.68 0.21 25.36
N GLY A 157 3.72 0.95 25.87
CA GLY A 157 3.92 2.06 26.80
C GLY A 157 3.69 3.43 26.16
N VAL A 158 3.05 3.50 24.99
CA VAL A 158 2.52 4.77 24.47
C VAL A 158 1.32 5.18 25.33
N PRO A 159 1.27 6.40 25.88
CA PRO A 159 0.13 6.83 26.69
C PRO A 159 -1.18 6.82 25.89
N ALA A 160 -2.26 6.25 26.43
CA ALA A 160 -3.55 6.13 25.76
C ALA A 160 -4.09 7.48 25.23
N GLY A 161 -3.91 8.57 25.99
CA GLY A 161 -4.33 9.91 25.54
C GLY A 161 -3.56 10.49 24.34
N ARG A 162 -2.54 9.78 23.84
CA ARG A 162 -1.75 10.15 22.66
C ARG A 162 -1.99 9.20 21.47
N VAL A 163 -2.74 8.12 21.68
CA VAL A 163 -3.12 7.16 20.64
C VAL A 163 -4.50 7.51 20.10
N HIS A 164 -4.60 7.68 18.80
CA HIS A 164 -5.85 7.97 18.10
C HIS A 164 -6.11 6.89 17.07
N VAL A 165 -7.28 6.27 17.11
CA VAL A 165 -7.66 5.27 16.11
C VAL A 165 -8.23 5.98 14.89
N VAL A 166 -7.52 5.92 13.77
CA VAL A 166 -7.97 6.36 12.46
C VAL A 166 -7.82 5.19 11.50
N PRO A 167 -8.90 4.46 11.26
CA PRO A 167 -8.85 3.27 10.39
C PRO A 167 -8.40 3.61 8.97
N ASN A 168 -7.71 2.68 8.33
CA ASN A 168 -7.49 2.75 6.90
C ASN A 168 -8.83 2.80 6.15
N GLY A 169 -8.85 3.44 4.99
CA GLY A 169 -10.06 3.61 4.20
C GLY A 169 -9.91 3.10 2.77
N ILE A 170 -11.05 2.85 2.12
CA ILE A 170 -11.14 2.48 0.72
C ILE A 170 -12.09 3.40 -0.05
N GLU A 171 -11.94 3.49 -1.36
CA GLU A 171 -12.95 4.04 -2.28
C GLU A 171 -13.88 2.90 -2.74
N ALA A 172 -14.90 2.56 -1.95
CA ALA A 172 -15.74 1.39 -2.16
C ALA A 172 -16.37 1.31 -3.57
N VAL A 173 -16.66 2.46 -4.18
CA VAL A 173 -17.26 2.55 -5.53
C VAL A 173 -16.37 1.89 -6.59
N ARG A 174 -15.05 1.87 -6.42
CA ARG A 174 -14.10 1.24 -7.35
C ARG A 174 -14.21 -0.27 -7.41
N PHE A 175 -14.69 -0.88 -6.34
CA PHE A 175 -14.80 -2.34 -6.20
C PHE A 175 -16.18 -2.86 -6.57
N ARG A 176 -17.08 -1.99 -7.02
CA ARG A 176 -18.43 -2.41 -7.40
C ARG A 176 -18.37 -3.51 -8.45
N PHE A 177 -19.05 -4.62 -8.16
CA PHE A 177 -19.10 -5.75 -9.07
C PHE A 177 -19.75 -5.41 -10.41
N ASP A 178 -19.13 -5.89 -11.49
CA ASP A 178 -19.63 -5.81 -12.86
C ASP A 178 -19.37 -7.14 -13.58
N GLU A 179 -20.41 -7.74 -14.16
CA GLU A 179 -20.33 -9.03 -14.82
C GLU A 179 -19.52 -8.98 -16.13
N GLY A 180 -19.54 -7.84 -16.83
CA GLY A 180 -18.73 -7.62 -18.03
C GLY A 180 -17.24 -7.58 -17.69
N VAL A 181 -16.88 -6.88 -16.62
CA VAL A 181 -15.51 -6.84 -16.07
C VAL A 181 -15.07 -8.23 -15.62
N ARG A 182 -15.95 -9.00 -14.94
CA ARG A 182 -15.67 -10.38 -14.54
C ARG A 182 -15.27 -11.24 -15.74
N ARG A 183 -16.10 -11.30 -16.77
CA ARG A 183 -15.86 -12.11 -17.99
C ARG A 183 -14.58 -11.68 -18.71
N ALA A 184 -14.41 -10.38 -18.92
CA ALA A 184 -13.21 -9.85 -19.57
C ALA A 184 -11.93 -10.16 -18.78
N THR A 185 -11.97 -10.05 -17.45
CA THR A 185 -10.82 -10.33 -16.60
C THR A 185 -10.48 -11.82 -16.56
N ARG A 186 -11.47 -12.70 -16.49
CA ARG A 186 -11.25 -14.15 -16.59
C ARG A 186 -10.60 -14.54 -17.92
N ALA A 187 -11.07 -14.01 -19.04
CA ALA A 187 -10.46 -14.23 -20.35
C ALA A 187 -9.00 -13.74 -20.41
N ARG A 188 -8.72 -12.52 -19.91
CA ARG A 188 -7.35 -11.95 -19.85
C ARG A 188 -6.39 -12.72 -18.95
N THR A 189 -6.89 -13.35 -17.90
CA THR A 189 -6.05 -14.11 -16.95
C THR A 189 -6.01 -15.61 -17.23
N GLY A 190 -6.63 -16.07 -18.31
CA GLY A 190 -6.66 -17.48 -18.69
C GLY A 190 -7.51 -18.37 -17.78
N LEU A 191 -8.45 -17.78 -17.04
CA LEU A 191 -9.38 -18.52 -16.18
C LEU A 191 -10.56 -19.04 -17.01
N PRO A 192 -10.96 -20.33 -16.85
CA PRO A 192 -12.18 -20.81 -17.46
C PRO A 192 -13.41 -20.03 -16.95
N GLU A 193 -14.35 -19.74 -17.83
CA GLU A 193 -15.50 -18.89 -17.51
C GLU A 193 -16.30 -19.41 -16.31
N ARG A 194 -16.48 -20.74 -16.23
CA ARG A 194 -17.27 -21.41 -15.19
C ARG A 194 -16.45 -21.97 -14.03
N ALA A 195 -15.13 -21.75 -14.01
CA ALA A 195 -14.28 -22.21 -12.92
C ALA A 195 -14.68 -21.53 -11.60
N PHE A 196 -14.60 -22.29 -10.51
CA PHE A 196 -14.67 -21.72 -9.16
C PHE A 196 -13.30 -21.09 -8.82
N VAL A 197 -13.27 -19.78 -8.61
CA VAL A 197 -12.06 -19.01 -8.43
C VAL A 197 -11.91 -18.53 -7.00
N VAL A 198 -10.93 -19.09 -6.30
CA VAL A 198 -10.49 -18.63 -4.98
C VAL A 198 -9.49 -17.49 -5.18
N GLY A 199 -9.64 -16.39 -4.47
CA GLY A 199 -8.78 -15.22 -4.60
C GLY A 199 -8.02 -14.86 -3.34
N GLY A 200 -6.85 -14.26 -3.53
CA GLY A 200 -6.07 -13.63 -2.47
C GLY A 200 -5.25 -12.45 -3.00
N VAL A 201 -5.06 -11.44 -2.17
CA VAL A 201 -4.31 -10.22 -2.49
C VAL A 201 -3.35 -9.90 -1.36
N GLY A 202 -2.07 -9.67 -1.67
CA GLY A 202 -1.08 -9.27 -0.69
C GLY A 202 0.36 -9.60 -1.07
N ARG A 203 1.31 -9.15 -0.26
CA ARG A 203 2.73 -9.48 -0.45
C ARG A 203 2.96 -10.98 -0.25
N LEU A 204 3.73 -11.61 -1.13
CA LEU A 204 4.06 -13.03 -1.01
C LEU A 204 5.21 -13.23 0.00
N VAL A 205 4.85 -13.17 1.29
CA VAL A 205 5.75 -13.34 2.44
C VAL A 205 5.19 -14.41 3.39
N PRO A 206 6.03 -15.07 4.22
CA PRO A 206 5.61 -16.19 5.09
C PRO A 206 4.41 -15.88 5.98
N GLY A 207 4.32 -14.67 6.55
CA GLY A 207 3.22 -14.25 7.43
C GLY A 207 1.84 -14.24 6.74
N LYS A 208 1.81 -14.12 5.41
CA LYS A 208 0.55 -14.13 4.63
C LYS A 208 0.01 -15.53 4.35
N ARG A 209 0.80 -16.58 4.56
CA ARG A 209 0.36 -17.98 4.48
C ARG A 209 -0.32 -18.39 3.18
N PHE A 210 0.11 -17.84 2.04
CA PHE A 210 -0.43 -18.26 0.74
C PHE A 210 -0.07 -19.70 0.36
N ASP A 211 0.91 -20.31 1.02
CA ASP A 211 1.19 -21.74 0.98
C ASP A 211 -0.04 -22.59 1.37
N ALA A 212 -0.74 -22.20 2.44
CA ALA A 212 -1.97 -22.88 2.87
C ALA A 212 -3.07 -22.79 1.81
N LEU A 213 -3.17 -21.64 1.12
CA LEU A 213 -4.16 -21.45 0.07
C LEU A 213 -3.85 -22.27 -1.19
N VAL A 214 -2.57 -22.37 -1.58
CA VAL A 214 -2.11 -23.24 -2.67
C VAL A 214 -2.45 -24.69 -2.36
N ARG A 215 -2.16 -25.18 -1.15
CA ARG A 215 -2.48 -26.55 -0.71
C ARG A 215 -3.99 -26.81 -0.71
N ALA A 216 -4.78 -25.86 -0.20
CA ALA A 216 -6.24 -26.03 -0.16
C ALA A 216 -6.86 -26.12 -1.57
N VAL A 217 -6.44 -25.28 -2.49
CA VAL A 217 -6.93 -25.29 -3.87
C VAL A 217 -6.41 -26.53 -4.63
N ALA A 218 -5.19 -26.99 -4.37
CA ALA A 218 -4.68 -28.24 -4.93
C ALA A 218 -5.56 -29.45 -4.56
N ALA A 219 -6.07 -29.48 -3.30
CA ALA A 219 -6.95 -30.54 -2.79
C ALA A 219 -8.41 -30.46 -3.31
N LEU A 220 -8.77 -29.42 -4.08
CA LEU A 220 -10.13 -29.22 -4.61
C LEU A 220 -10.11 -29.27 -6.14
N PRO A 221 -10.46 -30.42 -6.77
CA PRO A 221 -10.54 -30.51 -8.22
C PRO A 221 -11.54 -29.51 -8.79
N GLY A 222 -11.16 -28.81 -9.86
CA GLY A 222 -11.99 -27.78 -10.51
C GLY A 222 -11.92 -26.38 -9.88
N ALA A 223 -11.29 -26.21 -8.70
CA ALA A 223 -11.00 -24.90 -8.15
C ALA A 223 -9.70 -24.30 -8.75
N HIS A 224 -9.72 -23.01 -9.00
CA HIS A 224 -8.57 -22.21 -9.43
C HIS A 224 -8.19 -21.21 -8.34
N LEU A 225 -6.90 -20.89 -8.23
CA LEU A 225 -6.38 -19.85 -7.35
C LEU A 225 -5.90 -18.66 -8.17
N LEU A 226 -6.36 -17.46 -7.81
CA LEU A 226 -5.93 -16.19 -8.35
C LEU A 226 -5.24 -15.38 -7.27
N LEU A 227 -3.91 -15.28 -7.31
CA LEU A 227 -3.12 -14.48 -6.35
C LEU A 227 -2.56 -13.24 -7.02
N ALA A 228 -2.91 -12.07 -6.48
CA ALA A 228 -2.33 -10.79 -6.84
C ALA A 228 -1.34 -10.33 -5.76
N GLY A 229 -0.12 -10.06 -6.18
CA GLY A 229 0.97 -9.64 -5.33
C GLY A 229 2.30 -10.28 -5.72
N ASP A 230 3.39 -9.76 -5.15
CA ASP A 230 4.73 -10.29 -5.35
C ASP A 230 5.49 -10.36 -4.03
N GLY A 231 6.63 -11.06 -4.02
CA GLY A 231 7.45 -11.19 -2.84
C GLY A 231 8.38 -12.41 -2.90
N PRO A 232 9.21 -12.59 -1.85
CA PRO A 232 10.23 -13.64 -1.80
C PRO A 232 9.65 -15.06 -1.92
N GLU A 233 8.38 -15.29 -1.53
CA GLU A 233 7.74 -16.60 -1.60
C GLU A 233 7.21 -16.97 -3.00
N ARG A 234 7.33 -16.10 -4.01
CA ARG A 234 6.79 -16.38 -5.35
C ARG A 234 7.36 -17.66 -5.96
N ALA A 235 8.65 -17.88 -5.82
CA ALA A 235 9.31 -19.08 -6.37
C ALA A 235 8.88 -20.34 -5.61
N SER A 236 8.85 -20.31 -4.28
CA SER A 236 8.43 -21.43 -3.43
C SER A 236 6.97 -21.82 -3.66
N LEU A 237 6.07 -20.83 -3.82
CA LEU A 237 4.66 -21.08 -4.15
C LEU A 237 4.49 -21.74 -5.54
N ARG A 238 5.31 -21.39 -6.54
CA ARG A 238 5.31 -22.05 -7.84
C ARG A 238 5.77 -23.50 -7.75
N LEU A 239 6.85 -23.74 -7.00
CA LEU A 239 7.36 -25.11 -6.78
C LEU A 239 6.32 -25.95 -6.04
N LEU A 240 5.74 -25.41 -4.98
CA LEU A 240 4.67 -26.09 -4.25
C LEU A 240 3.47 -26.44 -5.14
N ALA A 241 3.05 -25.53 -6.02
CA ALA A 241 1.97 -25.80 -6.97
C ALA A 241 2.32 -26.94 -7.94
N ALA A 242 3.58 -27.02 -8.39
CA ALA A 242 4.06 -28.09 -9.27
C ALA A 242 4.14 -29.44 -8.52
N GLU A 243 4.69 -29.47 -7.30
CA GLU A 243 4.76 -30.66 -6.46
C GLU A 243 3.37 -31.26 -6.18
N LEU A 244 2.35 -30.40 -6.06
CA LEU A 244 0.96 -30.81 -5.83
C LEU A 244 0.19 -31.10 -7.14
N GLY A 245 0.83 -31.00 -8.33
CA GLY A 245 0.18 -31.22 -9.61
C GLY A 245 -0.91 -30.17 -9.94
N ALA A 246 -0.85 -28.98 -9.32
CA ALA A 246 -1.87 -27.95 -9.45
C ALA A 246 -1.42 -26.71 -10.23
N GLN A 247 -0.23 -26.72 -10.87
CA GLN A 247 0.37 -25.56 -11.52
C GLN A 247 -0.50 -24.89 -12.58
N SER A 248 -1.33 -25.67 -13.31
CA SER A 248 -2.26 -25.13 -14.31
C SER A 248 -3.46 -24.39 -13.72
N ARG A 249 -3.72 -24.57 -12.42
CA ARG A 249 -4.84 -23.97 -11.69
C ARG A 249 -4.42 -22.86 -10.73
N ILE A 250 -3.11 -22.62 -10.55
CA ILE A 250 -2.56 -21.61 -9.64
C ILE A 250 -2.00 -20.44 -10.45
N HIS A 251 -2.67 -19.28 -10.39
CA HIS A 251 -2.34 -18.09 -11.17
C HIS A 251 -1.68 -17.04 -10.27
N LEU A 252 -0.33 -16.92 -10.31
CA LEU A 252 0.46 -15.93 -9.59
C LEU A 252 0.70 -14.72 -10.48
N LEU A 253 -0.10 -13.68 -10.34
CA LEU A 253 -0.16 -12.57 -11.28
C LEU A 253 0.93 -11.51 -11.09
N GLY A 254 1.61 -11.47 -9.93
CA GLY A 254 2.51 -10.39 -9.57
C GLY A 254 1.77 -9.15 -9.03
N GLU A 255 2.50 -8.07 -8.85
CA GLU A 255 1.94 -6.80 -8.36
C GLU A 255 0.87 -6.25 -9.31
N ARG A 256 -0.19 -5.69 -8.74
CA ARG A 256 -1.31 -5.07 -9.45
C ARG A 256 -1.68 -3.74 -8.84
N ASP A 257 -2.10 -2.79 -9.68
CA ASP A 257 -2.54 -1.48 -9.19
C ASP A 257 -3.86 -1.65 -8.40
N PRO A 258 -3.92 -1.18 -7.16
CA PRO A 258 -5.14 -1.21 -6.36
C PRO A 258 -6.21 -0.24 -6.83
N LEU A 259 -5.85 0.74 -7.66
CA LEU A 259 -6.76 1.81 -8.08
C LEU A 259 -7.43 1.56 -9.44
N GLY A 260 -6.94 0.60 -10.22
CA GLY A 260 -7.54 0.28 -11.52
C GLY A 260 -6.64 -0.54 -12.44
N ASP A 261 -7.08 -0.74 -13.66
CA ASP A 261 -6.31 -1.42 -14.69
C ASP A 261 -5.11 -0.56 -15.14
N SER A 262 -4.09 -1.20 -15.73
CA SER A 262 -2.98 -0.46 -16.35
C SER A 262 -3.49 0.51 -17.42
N ALA A 263 -2.73 1.57 -17.68
CA ALA A 263 -3.12 2.61 -18.63
C ALA A 263 -3.38 2.09 -20.05
N ASP A 264 -2.73 0.96 -20.43
CA ASP A 264 -2.95 0.27 -21.70
C ASP A 264 -4.14 -0.72 -21.69
N GLY A 265 -4.84 -0.85 -20.56
CA GLY A 265 -5.95 -1.77 -20.34
C GLY A 265 -5.60 -3.25 -20.38
N ARG A 266 -4.30 -3.60 -20.54
CA ARG A 266 -3.88 -4.99 -20.68
C ARG A 266 -3.76 -5.72 -19.37
N THR A 267 -3.33 -5.03 -18.32
CA THR A 267 -3.09 -5.62 -17.01
C THR A 267 -4.24 -5.26 -16.07
N PRO A 268 -5.05 -6.25 -15.65
CA PRO A 268 -6.15 -5.98 -14.72
C PRO A 268 -5.63 -5.55 -13.35
N GLY A 269 -6.22 -4.50 -12.80
CA GLY A 269 -5.99 -4.03 -11.44
C GLY A 269 -6.76 -4.84 -10.41
N ILE A 270 -6.58 -4.50 -9.13
CA ILE A 270 -7.23 -5.22 -8.02
C ILE A 270 -8.76 -5.23 -8.13
N PRO A 271 -9.45 -4.11 -8.47
CA PRO A 271 -10.91 -4.14 -8.62
C PRO A 271 -11.39 -5.16 -9.65
N ALA A 272 -10.73 -5.22 -10.81
CA ALA A 272 -11.08 -6.17 -11.87
C ALA A 272 -10.78 -7.64 -11.47
N LEU A 273 -9.68 -7.86 -10.73
CA LEU A 273 -9.35 -9.19 -10.22
C LEU A 273 -10.35 -9.67 -9.17
N LEU A 274 -10.79 -8.81 -8.25
CA LEU A 274 -11.85 -9.13 -7.29
C LEU A 274 -13.18 -9.45 -7.99
N ALA A 275 -13.50 -8.78 -9.09
CA ALA A 275 -14.67 -9.13 -9.90
C ALA A 275 -14.56 -10.55 -10.49
N ALA A 276 -13.36 -11.04 -10.83
CA ALA A 276 -13.13 -12.36 -11.41
C ALA A 276 -13.21 -13.52 -10.40
N MET A 277 -13.08 -13.26 -9.10
CA MET A 277 -13.10 -14.25 -8.01
C MET A 277 -14.52 -14.66 -7.62
N ASP A 278 -14.68 -15.79 -6.93
CA ASP A 278 -15.95 -16.29 -6.35
C ASP A 278 -15.93 -16.25 -4.82
N VAL A 279 -14.76 -16.43 -4.21
CA VAL A 279 -14.54 -16.31 -2.77
C VAL A 279 -13.16 -15.66 -2.55
N PHE A 280 -13.06 -14.79 -1.57
CA PHE A 280 -11.78 -14.19 -1.16
C PHE A 280 -11.27 -14.84 0.13
N VAL A 281 -9.97 -15.12 0.20
CA VAL A 281 -9.35 -15.71 1.38
C VAL A 281 -8.14 -14.89 1.82
N SER A 282 -8.11 -14.53 3.10
CA SER A 282 -6.95 -13.95 3.78
C SER A 282 -6.44 -14.92 4.85
N PRO A 283 -5.46 -15.79 4.53
CA PRO A 283 -4.96 -16.78 5.46
C PRO A 283 -3.88 -16.24 6.42
N SER A 284 -3.67 -14.92 6.44
CA SER A 284 -2.68 -14.23 7.25
C SER A 284 -2.88 -14.51 8.73
N ARG A 285 -1.80 -14.90 9.42
CA ARG A 285 -1.81 -15.07 10.88
C ARG A 285 -1.77 -13.74 11.60
N GLU A 286 -1.23 -12.73 10.98
CA GLU A 286 -1.06 -11.40 11.56
C GLU A 286 -1.38 -10.31 10.54
N GLU A 287 -2.19 -9.36 10.94
CA GLU A 287 -2.57 -8.17 10.20
C GLU A 287 -2.63 -6.98 11.15
N ALA A 288 -2.37 -5.81 10.59
CA ALA A 288 -2.62 -4.55 11.31
C ALA A 288 -4.02 -3.99 11.04
N PHE A 289 -4.59 -4.31 9.87
CA PHE A 289 -5.92 -3.87 9.47
C PHE A 289 -6.65 -4.89 8.60
N GLY A 290 -6.13 -5.22 7.41
CA GLY A 290 -6.75 -6.15 6.47
C GLY A 290 -7.50 -5.45 5.33
N LEU A 291 -6.88 -4.45 4.68
CA LEU A 291 -7.47 -3.68 3.56
C LEU A 291 -8.09 -4.57 2.49
N ALA A 292 -7.37 -5.60 2.03
CA ALA A 292 -7.84 -6.50 0.97
C ALA A 292 -9.13 -7.24 1.32
N VAL A 293 -9.39 -7.51 2.62
CA VAL A 293 -10.65 -8.08 3.10
C VAL A 293 -11.79 -7.08 2.93
N VAL A 294 -11.57 -5.82 3.30
CA VAL A 294 -12.59 -4.76 3.14
C VAL A 294 -12.89 -4.49 1.67
N GLU A 295 -11.85 -4.50 0.81
CA GLU A 295 -11.98 -4.37 -0.64
C GLU A 295 -12.79 -5.53 -1.25
N ALA A 296 -12.52 -6.76 -0.80
CA ALA A 296 -13.26 -7.94 -1.23
C ALA A 296 -14.74 -7.89 -0.82
N LEU A 297 -15.04 -7.45 0.40
CA LEU A 297 -16.41 -7.21 0.86
C LEU A 297 -17.10 -6.11 0.06
N ALA A 298 -16.38 -5.06 -0.32
CA ALA A 298 -16.91 -4.00 -1.20
C ALA A 298 -17.24 -4.53 -2.60
N ALA A 299 -16.48 -5.52 -3.09
CA ALA A 299 -16.76 -6.24 -4.34
C ALA A 299 -17.90 -7.27 -4.21
N GLY A 300 -18.51 -7.40 -3.03
CA GLY A 300 -19.60 -8.36 -2.76
C GLY A 300 -19.13 -9.81 -2.68
N LEU A 301 -17.84 -10.06 -2.43
CA LEU A 301 -17.34 -11.42 -2.26
C LEU A 301 -17.66 -11.99 -0.87
N PRO A 302 -18.02 -13.28 -0.76
CA PRO A 302 -17.82 -14.00 0.48
C PRO A 302 -16.34 -13.99 0.86
N VAL A 303 -16.04 -13.80 2.14
CA VAL A 303 -14.66 -13.68 2.64
C VAL A 303 -14.41 -14.70 3.74
N LEU A 304 -13.29 -15.43 3.62
CA LEU A 304 -12.72 -16.25 4.68
C LEU A 304 -11.43 -15.58 5.17
N HIS A 305 -11.27 -15.42 6.48
CA HIS A 305 -10.05 -14.81 7.03
C HIS A 305 -9.62 -15.51 8.34
N VAL A 306 -8.31 -15.50 8.59
CA VAL A 306 -7.75 -15.99 9.86
C VAL A 306 -7.66 -14.84 10.86
N THR A 307 -7.03 -13.74 10.46
CA THR A 307 -6.90 -12.51 11.26
C THR A 307 -7.18 -11.29 10.37
N CYS A 308 -8.10 -10.44 10.83
CA CYS A 308 -8.43 -9.19 10.14
C CYS A 308 -8.98 -8.17 11.15
N PRO A 309 -8.15 -7.31 11.77
CA PRO A 309 -8.61 -6.33 12.75
C PRO A 309 -9.75 -5.44 12.24
N ALA A 310 -9.78 -5.08 10.96
CA ALA A 310 -10.91 -4.34 10.39
C ALA A 310 -12.27 -5.04 10.58
N ILE A 311 -12.28 -6.34 10.77
CA ILE A 311 -13.48 -7.14 10.99
C ILE A 311 -13.55 -7.65 12.43
N ASP A 312 -12.42 -8.16 12.96
CA ASP A 312 -12.34 -8.80 14.28
C ASP A 312 -12.57 -7.81 15.43
N ASP A 313 -12.25 -6.51 15.23
CA ASP A 313 -12.49 -5.42 16.19
C ASP A 313 -13.96 -4.96 16.23
N LEU A 314 -14.86 -5.60 15.43
CA LEU A 314 -16.26 -5.22 15.29
C LEU A 314 -17.21 -6.39 15.64
N PRO A 315 -18.46 -6.09 16.06
CA PRO A 315 -19.48 -7.10 16.16
C PRO A 315 -19.69 -7.84 14.83
N PRO A 316 -19.83 -9.19 14.82
CA PRO A 316 -19.99 -9.98 13.58
C PRO A 316 -21.15 -9.52 12.69
N SER A 317 -22.20 -8.94 13.27
CA SER A 317 -23.35 -8.40 12.55
C SER A 317 -23.02 -7.23 11.62
N GLN A 318 -21.86 -6.56 11.80
CA GLN A 318 -21.44 -5.44 10.95
C GLN A 318 -20.76 -5.87 9.65
N ALA A 319 -20.29 -7.13 9.59
CA ALA A 319 -19.62 -7.68 8.43
C ALA A 319 -20.21 -9.01 7.95
N PRO A 320 -21.53 -9.08 7.65
CA PRO A 320 -22.12 -10.27 7.05
C PRO A 320 -21.38 -10.59 5.74
N GLY A 321 -21.07 -11.87 5.51
CA GLY A 321 -20.26 -12.33 4.39
C GLY A 321 -18.78 -12.51 4.72
N ALA A 322 -18.28 -12.00 5.84
CA ALA A 322 -16.96 -12.35 6.38
C ALA A 322 -17.11 -13.45 7.43
N ARG A 323 -16.30 -14.51 7.27
CA ARG A 323 -16.23 -15.62 8.22
C ARG A 323 -14.80 -15.83 8.68
N ARG A 324 -14.59 -15.78 9.98
CA ARG A 324 -13.30 -16.16 10.58
C ARG A 324 -13.14 -17.68 10.55
N ILE A 325 -11.96 -18.14 10.17
CA ILE A 325 -11.55 -19.55 10.16
C ILE A 325 -10.27 -19.71 10.96
N GLY A 326 -10.00 -20.94 11.41
CA GLY A 326 -8.72 -21.28 12.04
C GLY A 326 -7.58 -21.39 11.02
N THR A 327 -6.39 -21.71 11.53
CA THR A 327 -5.18 -21.91 10.71
C THR A 327 -5.06 -23.33 10.14
N GLY A 328 -6.04 -24.20 10.38
CA GLY A 328 -6.06 -25.60 9.97
C GLY A 328 -6.33 -25.74 8.47
N ALA A 329 -5.55 -26.59 7.80
CA ALA A 329 -5.71 -26.84 6.37
C ALA A 329 -7.08 -27.51 6.03
N GLU A 330 -7.53 -28.43 6.87
CA GLU A 330 -8.80 -29.15 6.70
C GLU A 330 -10.00 -28.21 6.79
N GLU A 331 -10.00 -27.30 7.76
CA GLU A 331 -11.07 -26.30 7.92
C GLU A 331 -11.16 -25.38 6.69
N LEU A 332 -10.02 -24.92 6.19
CA LEU A 332 -9.98 -24.10 4.98
C LEU A 332 -10.52 -24.86 3.76
N VAL A 333 -10.11 -26.13 3.56
CA VAL A 333 -10.61 -26.98 2.47
C VAL A 333 -12.11 -27.21 2.59
N ALA A 334 -12.61 -27.52 3.79
CA ALA A 334 -14.04 -27.72 4.04
C ALA A 334 -14.85 -26.46 3.76
N ALA A 335 -14.36 -25.29 4.21
CA ALA A 335 -15.01 -24.02 3.96
C ALA A 335 -15.07 -23.67 2.47
N LEU A 336 -13.95 -23.86 1.73
CA LEU A 336 -13.91 -23.63 0.29
C LEU A 336 -14.81 -24.59 -0.49
N ARG A 337 -14.87 -25.87 -0.09
CA ARG A 337 -15.77 -26.85 -0.68
C ARG A 337 -17.25 -26.42 -0.53
N GLY A 338 -17.65 -25.97 0.66
CA GLY A 338 -18.99 -25.47 0.89
C GLY A 338 -19.36 -24.28 -0.01
N HIS A 339 -18.42 -23.34 -0.22
CA HIS A 339 -18.62 -22.23 -1.17
C HIS A 339 -18.69 -22.71 -2.64
N MET A 340 -17.89 -23.70 -3.00
CA MET A 340 -17.88 -24.28 -4.35
C MET A 340 -19.20 -25.00 -4.65
N GLU A 341 -19.75 -25.73 -3.69
CA GLU A 341 -21.04 -26.42 -3.79
C GLU A 341 -22.24 -25.44 -3.81
N ALA A 342 -22.16 -24.36 -3.05
CA ALA A 342 -23.17 -23.29 -3.07
C ALA A 342 -23.17 -22.48 -4.38
N GLY A 343 -22.08 -22.54 -5.14
CA GLY A 343 -21.89 -21.77 -6.38
C GLY A 343 -21.45 -20.34 -6.15
N ALA A 344 -21.14 -19.66 -7.26
CA ALA A 344 -20.72 -18.26 -7.24
C ALA A 344 -21.89 -17.37 -6.76
N MET A 345 -21.66 -16.63 -5.67
CA MET A 345 -22.65 -15.75 -5.09
C MET A 345 -22.03 -14.37 -4.85
N ARG A 346 -22.79 -13.31 -5.15
CA ARG A 346 -22.44 -11.93 -4.77
C ARG A 346 -23.37 -11.45 -3.67
N LEU A 347 -22.75 -10.93 -2.63
CA LEU A 347 -23.47 -10.40 -1.47
C LEU A 347 -23.55 -8.86 -1.57
N PRO A 348 -24.60 -8.24 -1.04
CA PRO A 348 -24.60 -6.80 -0.91
C PRO A 348 -23.44 -6.35 0.00
N PRO A 349 -22.71 -5.26 -0.34
CA PRO A 349 -21.65 -4.75 0.52
C PRO A 349 -22.17 -4.47 1.94
N PRO A 350 -21.52 -5.03 2.98
CA PRO A 350 -21.96 -4.85 4.36
C PRO A 350 -21.71 -3.44 4.88
N GLY A 351 -22.31 -3.10 6.03
CA GLY A 351 -22.19 -1.78 6.67
C GLY A 351 -20.75 -1.36 6.97
N VAL A 352 -19.86 -2.32 7.25
CA VAL A 352 -18.44 -2.10 7.51
C VAL A 352 -17.73 -1.40 6.35
N VAL A 353 -18.14 -1.64 5.10
CA VAL A 353 -17.57 -0.98 3.91
C VAL A 353 -17.78 0.54 3.96
N ARG A 354 -18.95 1.00 4.41
CA ARG A 354 -19.22 2.44 4.61
C ARG A 354 -18.48 3.02 5.81
N ARG A 355 -18.21 2.20 6.84
CA ARG A 355 -17.41 2.60 8.00
C ARG A 355 -15.99 2.97 7.58
N TYR A 356 -15.43 2.24 6.64
CA TYR A 356 -14.06 2.41 6.14
C TYR A 356 -14.01 3.17 4.81
N ASP A 357 -14.88 4.17 4.63
CA ASP A 357 -14.77 5.11 3.52
C ASP A 357 -13.56 6.04 3.75
N ILE A 358 -12.74 6.22 2.71
CA ILE A 358 -11.49 6.99 2.81
C ILE A 358 -11.72 8.46 3.17
N ALA A 359 -12.82 9.06 2.70
CA ALA A 359 -13.13 10.45 3.06
C ALA A 359 -13.42 10.59 4.56
N ARG A 360 -14.02 9.57 5.16
CA ARG A 360 -14.23 9.51 6.62
C ARG A 360 -12.90 9.41 7.37
N SER A 361 -12.00 8.52 6.91
CA SER A 361 -10.65 8.38 7.50
C SER A 361 -9.86 9.70 7.39
N ALA A 362 -9.95 10.38 6.24
CA ALA A 362 -9.35 11.70 6.05
C ALA A 362 -9.91 12.74 7.04
N GLY A 363 -11.23 12.79 7.22
CA GLY A 363 -11.88 13.69 8.19
C GLY A 363 -11.44 13.42 9.63
N GLN A 364 -11.32 12.15 10.02
CA GLN A 364 -10.81 11.78 11.36
C GLN A 364 -9.35 12.20 11.53
N LEU A 365 -8.50 12.02 10.52
CA LEU A 365 -7.11 12.43 10.57
C LEU A 365 -6.97 13.96 10.66
N LEU A 366 -7.81 14.73 9.96
CA LEU A 366 -7.85 16.20 10.10
C LEU A 366 -8.14 16.64 11.54
N SER A 367 -9.05 15.94 12.21
CA SER A 367 -9.33 16.21 13.63
C SER A 367 -8.11 15.94 14.52
N VAL A 368 -7.32 14.91 14.22
CA VAL A 368 -6.04 14.65 14.93
C VAL A 368 -5.03 15.76 14.65
N TYR A 369 -4.96 16.27 13.42
CA TYR A 369 -4.06 17.40 13.09
C TYR A 369 -4.44 18.66 13.83
N ASP A 370 -5.72 19.00 13.90
CA ASP A 370 -6.21 20.16 14.64
C ASP A 370 -5.85 20.08 16.13
N GLN A 371 -6.03 18.91 16.75
CA GLN A 371 -5.64 18.67 18.14
C GLN A 371 -4.12 18.79 18.32
N ALA A 372 -3.33 18.18 17.43
CA ALA A 372 -1.87 18.25 17.49
C ALA A 372 -1.33 19.67 17.36
N LEU A 373 -1.93 20.51 16.53
CA LEU A 373 -1.56 21.92 16.36
C LEU A 373 -1.96 22.77 17.55
N THR A 374 -3.08 22.46 18.21
CA THR A 374 -3.57 23.20 19.39
C THR A 374 -2.73 22.90 20.62
N THR A 375 -2.27 21.65 20.78
CA THR A 375 -1.46 21.23 21.94
C THR A 375 0.03 21.49 21.75
N ALA A 376 0.48 21.87 20.54
CA ALA A 376 1.88 22.16 20.27
C ALA A 376 2.35 23.40 21.06
N PRO A 377 3.53 23.34 21.71
CA PRO A 377 4.13 24.55 22.31
C PRO A 377 4.34 25.57 21.21
N GLY A 378 3.84 26.79 21.44
CA GLY A 378 3.67 27.89 20.48
C GLY A 378 4.77 27.99 19.42
N ARG A 379 4.36 28.27 18.18
CA ARG A 379 5.24 28.40 17.01
C ARG A 379 6.43 29.30 17.31
N ALA A 380 7.64 28.77 17.20
CA ALA A 380 8.87 29.55 17.22
C ALA A 380 9.06 30.46 15.97
N TRP A 381 8.12 30.41 15.04
CA TRP A 381 8.09 31.26 13.86
C TRP A 381 7.02 32.33 14.04
N GLY A 382 7.44 33.49 14.61
CA GLY A 382 6.60 34.66 14.64
C GLY A 382 5.99 34.95 13.27
N HIS A 383 4.70 35.12 13.23
CA HIS A 383 4.02 35.78 12.11
C HIS A 383 4.72 37.13 11.96
N VAL A 384 5.60 37.29 10.96
CA VAL A 384 6.07 38.60 10.52
C VAL A 384 4.87 39.17 9.76
N PRO A 385 4.11 40.14 10.31
CA PRO A 385 3.07 40.78 9.53
C PRO A 385 3.73 41.42 8.32
N ALA A 386 3.12 41.29 7.17
CA ALA A 386 3.55 42.00 5.98
C ALA A 386 3.70 43.48 6.33
N PRO A 387 4.79 44.16 5.87
CA PRO A 387 4.98 45.55 6.20
C PRO A 387 3.76 46.34 5.68
N ALA A 388 3.09 47.04 6.60
CA ALA A 388 2.00 47.93 6.29
C ALA A 388 2.53 48.97 5.32
N GLY A 389 2.05 48.95 4.09
CA GLY A 389 2.38 49.93 3.09
C GLY A 389 2.06 51.30 3.60
N SER A 390 3.07 52.16 3.74
CA SER A 390 2.94 53.58 4.06
C SER A 390 2.07 54.24 2.97
N ARG A 391 0.84 54.62 3.37
CA ARG A 391 0.02 55.55 2.60
C ARG A 391 0.60 56.94 2.78
N SER A 392 1.40 57.40 1.82
CA SER A 392 1.61 58.84 1.63
C SER A 392 0.57 59.33 0.63
N GLY A 393 -0.37 60.10 1.12
CA GLY A 393 -1.35 60.77 0.28
C GLY A 393 -0.72 61.94 -0.43
N VAL A 394 -0.97 62.06 -1.72
CA VAL A 394 -1.10 63.39 -2.42
C VAL A 394 -2.21 63.21 -3.44
N GLY A 395 -3.26 64.00 -3.30
CA GLY A 395 -4.35 64.04 -4.21
C GLY A 395 -4.01 64.81 -5.49
N THR A 396 -4.63 64.44 -6.60
CA THR A 396 -5.11 65.38 -7.62
C THR A 396 -6.04 64.65 -8.62
N THR A 397 -7.27 65.15 -8.68
CA THR A 397 -8.25 65.32 -9.78
C THR A 397 -8.30 64.27 -10.93
N ARG A 398 -9.55 63.83 -11.13
CA ARG A 398 -10.14 63.23 -12.35
C ARG A 398 -10.08 64.16 -13.56
N PRO A 399 -10.10 63.66 -14.83
CA PRO A 399 -11.39 63.36 -15.46
C PRO A 399 -11.41 62.10 -16.39
N GLY A 400 -12.51 61.46 -16.45
CA GLY A 400 -13.42 61.18 -17.58
C GLY A 400 -13.14 60.08 -18.61
N THR A 401 -14.13 59.17 -18.69
CA THR A 401 -14.64 58.49 -19.92
C THR A 401 -13.78 57.39 -20.56
N ALA A 402 -14.17 56.20 -20.81
CA ALA A 402 -15.26 55.56 -21.52
C ALA A 402 -15.07 54.03 -21.51
N PRO A 403 -16.09 53.20 -21.75
CA PRO A 403 -15.97 51.73 -21.66
C PRO A 403 -15.43 51.12 -22.95
N LEU A 404 -14.67 50.06 -22.85
CA LEU A 404 -14.23 49.22 -23.97
C LEU A 404 -15.06 47.94 -24.07
N PRO A 405 -15.23 47.38 -25.28
CA PRO A 405 -16.29 46.44 -25.61
C PRO A 405 -15.95 44.96 -25.26
N GLU A 406 -17.06 44.22 -25.11
CA GLU A 406 -17.09 42.77 -24.95
C GLU A 406 -16.41 42.03 -26.12
N ALA A 407 -15.59 41.06 -25.84
CA ALA A 407 -15.04 40.14 -26.83
C ALA A 407 -15.89 38.84 -26.85
N GLY A 408 -16.53 38.61 -27.98
CA GLY A 408 -17.32 37.43 -28.31
C GLY A 408 -16.46 36.14 -28.51
N PRO A 409 -17.10 35.00 -28.71
CA PRO A 409 -16.47 33.68 -28.60
C PRO A 409 -15.56 33.35 -29.79
N ARG A 410 -14.39 32.79 -29.51
CA ARG A 410 -13.45 32.33 -30.54
C ARG A 410 -13.81 30.94 -31.03
N THR A 411 -14.01 30.82 -32.33
CA THR A 411 -14.14 29.60 -33.14
C THR A 411 -12.82 28.82 -33.22
N PRO A 412 -12.82 27.48 -33.26
CA PRO A 412 -11.61 26.71 -33.46
C PRO A 412 -11.17 26.65 -34.94
N ALA A 413 -9.85 26.66 -35.16
CA ALA A 413 -9.20 26.57 -36.47
C ALA A 413 -9.17 25.12 -37.02
N PRO A 414 -9.10 24.90 -38.33
CA PRO A 414 -9.28 23.62 -38.99
C PRO A 414 -7.99 22.78 -39.01
N GLN A 415 -8.19 21.46 -38.90
CA GLN A 415 -7.17 20.42 -39.07
C GLN A 415 -6.86 20.25 -40.57
N THR A 416 -5.56 20.09 -40.89
CA THR A 416 -5.05 19.70 -42.21
C THR A 416 -4.63 18.24 -42.18
N PRO A 417 -4.93 17.43 -43.19
CA PRO A 417 -4.64 16.01 -43.20
C PRO A 417 -3.22 15.64 -43.67
N ALA A 418 -2.76 14.51 -43.19
CA ALA A 418 -1.49 13.87 -43.47
C ALA A 418 -1.33 13.42 -44.93
N GLY A 419 -0.15 13.62 -45.45
CA GLY A 419 0.33 13.01 -46.70
C GLY A 419 1.20 11.79 -46.43
N LEU A 420 0.91 10.76 -47.17
CA LEU A 420 1.69 9.53 -47.37
C LEU A 420 3.07 9.80 -47.95
N ASP A 421 4.11 9.07 -47.50
CA ASP A 421 5.05 8.45 -48.44
C ASP A 421 5.98 7.42 -47.74
N VAL A 422 6.01 6.22 -48.30
CA VAL A 422 7.02 5.17 -48.17
C VAL A 422 7.86 5.24 -49.47
N PRO A 423 9.18 5.00 -49.54
CA PRO A 423 9.71 3.64 -49.58
C PRO A 423 11.12 3.38 -49.02
N ALA A 424 11.29 2.17 -48.60
CA ALA A 424 12.20 1.10 -49.06
C ALA A 424 13.72 1.18 -48.87
N ALA A 425 14.18 0.03 -48.38
CA ALA A 425 15.38 -0.72 -48.74
C ALA A 425 16.70 -0.50 -47.96
N GLY A 426 17.05 -1.48 -47.18
CA GLY A 426 18.14 -2.38 -47.50
C GLY A 426 19.41 -2.21 -46.66
N ARG A 427 19.68 -3.20 -45.80
CA ARG A 427 20.90 -4.01 -45.87
C ARG A 427 20.98 -5.05 -44.76
N GLU A 428 21.04 -6.26 -45.19
CA GLU A 428 21.47 -7.43 -44.41
C GLU A 428 22.93 -7.31 -43.97
N SER A 429 23.24 -7.81 -42.77
CA SER A 429 24.53 -8.43 -42.50
C SER A 429 24.34 -9.61 -41.55
N ARG A 430 24.45 -10.76 -42.11
CA ARG A 430 24.66 -12.05 -41.45
C ARG A 430 26.03 -12.03 -40.77
N VAL A 431 26.10 -12.53 -39.55
CA VAL A 431 27.28 -13.27 -39.04
C VAL A 431 26.76 -14.47 -38.28
N GLY A 432 27.16 -15.63 -38.76
CA GLY A 432 26.78 -16.94 -38.26
C GLY A 432 27.64 -17.43 -37.07
N PRO A 433 27.44 -18.68 -36.63
CA PRO A 433 27.86 -19.18 -35.33
C PRO A 433 29.28 -19.76 -35.35
N GLN A 434 30.01 -19.62 -34.24
CA GLN A 434 31.22 -20.39 -33.97
C GLN A 434 30.98 -21.36 -32.80
N ALA A 435 31.12 -22.63 -33.14
CA ALA A 435 31.31 -23.77 -32.26
C ALA A 435 32.82 -23.97 -32.00
N ALA A 436 33.17 -24.35 -30.77
CA ALA A 436 34.37 -25.13 -30.42
C ALA A 436 34.08 -25.76 -29.05
N ALA A 437 33.84 -27.01 -28.90
CA ALA A 437 34.66 -28.21 -28.96
C ALA A 437 35.79 -28.26 -27.91
N GLY A 438 35.59 -29.13 -26.89
CA GLY A 438 36.55 -30.14 -26.52
C GLY A 438 37.40 -29.87 -25.29
N ALA A 439 37.20 -30.65 -24.21
CA ALA A 439 38.23 -31.55 -23.72
C ALA A 439 37.73 -32.46 -22.60
N VAL A 440 37.99 -33.72 -22.81
CA VAL A 440 37.79 -34.90 -21.98
C VAL A 440 38.88 -34.98 -20.92
N GLY A 441 38.56 -35.45 -19.71
CA GLY A 441 39.52 -35.78 -18.63
C GLY A 441 38.90 -36.64 -17.53
N ARG A 442 38.91 -37.91 -17.71
CA ARG A 442 38.96 -39.13 -16.91
C ARG A 442 39.15 -39.03 -15.40
N ALA A 443 38.23 -39.65 -14.68
CA ALA A 443 38.39 -40.87 -13.85
C ALA A 443 39.29 -40.77 -12.61
N GLY A 444 38.70 -41.10 -11.47
CA GLY A 444 39.35 -41.41 -10.21
C GLY A 444 38.35 -41.98 -9.23
N ASP A 445 38.18 -43.26 -9.31
CA ASP A 445 37.61 -44.26 -8.44
C ASP A 445 38.24 -44.22 -7.02
N GLY A 446 37.48 -44.51 -5.98
CA GLY A 446 37.98 -44.60 -4.64
C GLY A 446 36.95 -44.62 -3.53
N SER A 447 36.14 -45.67 -3.46
CA SER A 447 35.62 -46.13 -2.17
C SER A 447 36.73 -46.81 -1.35
N PRO A 448 36.70 -46.77 -0.03
CA PRO A 448 36.11 -47.89 0.70
C PRO A 448 35.39 -47.57 2.02
N GLU A 449 34.50 -48.44 2.37
CA GLU A 449 33.84 -48.78 3.64
C GLU A 449 34.81 -49.13 4.80
N PRO A 450 34.31 -49.63 5.94
CA PRO A 450 33.80 -48.93 7.13
C PRO A 450 34.56 -49.29 8.43
N ALA A 451 34.32 -48.60 9.56
CA ALA A 451 34.56 -49.15 10.92
C ALA A 451 33.74 -48.35 11.95
N ARG A 452 32.76 -48.97 12.54
CA ARG A 452 32.60 -49.57 13.89
C ARG A 452 33.10 -48.71 15.05
N GLY A 453 32.14 -48.36 15.93
CA GLY A 453 32.19 -48.78 17.32
C GLY A 453 32.62 -47.71 18.34
N GLY A 454 31.79 -47.53 19.36
CA GLY A 454 32.20 -46.96 20.63
C GLY A 454 31.08 -46.28 21.40
N GLU A 455 30.43 -47.07 22.25
CA GLU A 455 29.61 -46.66 23.39
C GLU A 455 30.38 -45.81 24.40
N ASN A 456 29.60 -45.08 25.16
CA ASN A 456 29.73 -44.66 26.56
C ASN A 456 29.80 -43.15 26.83
N GLY A 457 28.84 -42.77 27.73
CA GLY A 457 28.90 -41.56 28.51
C GLY A 457 27.59 -40.80 28.48
#